data_b19b984dedc43a10ace07e8b74b9f52e
#
_entry.id   b19b984dedc43a10ace07e8b74b9f52e
#
_cell.length_a   1.000
_cell.length_b   1.000
_cell.length_c   1.000
_cell.angle_alpha   90.00
_cell.angle_beta   90.00
_cell.angle_gamma   90.00
#
_symmetry.space_group_name_H-M   'P 1'
#
loop_
_entity.id
_entity.type
_entity.pdbx_description
1 polymer ?
#
loop_
_entity_poly.entity_id
_entity_poly.type
_entity_poly.pdbx_seq_one_letter_code
_entity_poly.pdbx_strand_id
1 'polypeptide(L)'
;MRGRILLGAALLFGLLGNLSETSAGVSNSLLDVSADGTLIACSNRDNGTVTIIERSGRKVLHEIPVGAKPEGISFLGQSHQLAVAVYADDRVVWLDADQGTRLAETPLFDEPYGVVCNAAGTRLYVTQEYPGTVAEIDAQTRQVMREIPAGSMPRGIALDEAHHRLYVTEYLTAAIVAVDLESGKVVDRWQGPSSENLARQLVLHPTRPKAYVPHIRSRVNVHQGEGSVLPFVSVADLDSKEERRRKTLPMDSFVGAFVVANPWESAISPDGKTLVSVFAGTDDGFVAEVLDDNYRELSFRRVLRLGHNPRAVKFSPDGSECYIYNALDFDLVIYDTESFNRRGQVRVCESPLSEEQLLGKRLFYSALEPMVGRRWISCASCHPDGDPDGRTWQNPEGLRNTMTLFGMAWTHPIHWSADRDEVQDFEHTIRGPLMQGQGLVRGAVHDSLGTPNSGRSADLDALAVYSNSHKFTLSPHARDGLSAAAQRGRELFQSAETRCAECHSGPFFTDSRPEKPFRLHDVGTGTEDATEKLGPKYDTPSLLGIYRSAPYLHHGKAATLEEVLTRFNHDDKHGKTSHLNPDQIADLVQFLKALPFEEPEPAAKSAKLTKVEK
;
A
#
# COMPACT_ATOMS: atom_id res chain seq x y z
N MET A 1 -14.18 66.42 -62.75
CA MET A 1 -13.36 65.29 -63.29
C MET A 1 -13.25 64.23 -62.22
N ARG A 2 -13.44 62.99 -62.58
CA ARG A 2 -13.75 61.83 -61.74
C ARG A 2 -12.56 61.38 -60.86
N GLY A 3 -12.75 61.30 -59.55
CA GLY A 3 -11.84 60.67 -58.62
C GLY A 3 -12.43 59.32 -58.14
N ARG A 4 -11.67 58.23 -58.33
CA ARG A 4 -12.04 56.85 -57.93
C ARG A 4 -11.72 56.66 -56.47
N ILE A 5 -12.69 56.13 -55.70
CA ILE A 5 -12.54 55.64 -54.36
C ILE A 5 -12.09 54.16 -54.45
N LEU A 6 -10.94 53.85 -53.89
CA LEU A 6 -10.47 52.48 -53.66
C LEU A 6 -10.87 52.04 -52.23
N LEU A 7 -11.78 51.06 -52.13
CA LEU A 7 -12.03 50.33 -50.88
C LEU A 7 -10.90 49.32 -50.65
N GLY A 8 -10.16 49.53 -49.60
CA GLY A 8 -9.24 48.54 -49.09
C GLY A 8 -9.96 47.58 -48.13
N ALA A 9 -10.10 46.31 -48.52
CA ALA A 9 -10.58 45.25 -47.64
C ALA A 9 -9.43 44.82 -46.72
N ALA A 10 -9.55 45.07 -45.41
CA ALA A 10 -8.67 44.55 -44.40
C ALA A 10 -9.10 43.11 -44.06
N LEU A 11 -8.29 42.13 -44.47
CA LEU A 11 -8.40 40.75 -43.98
C LEU A 11 -7.87 40.70 -42.54
N LEU A 12 -8.79 40.56 -41.58
CA LEU A 12 -8.45 40.10 -40.24
C LEU A 12 -8.13 38.61 -40.32
N PHE A 13 -6.84 38.25 -40.33
CA PHE A 13 -6.41 36.91 -39.96
C PHE A 13 -6.55 36.78 -38.45
N GLY A 14 -7.61 36.11 -38.01
CA GLY A 14 -7.72 35.63 -36.64
C GLY A 14 -6.63 34.57 -36.42
N LEU A 15 -5.61 34.92 -35.67
CA LEU A 15 -4.74 33.95 -35.00
C LEU A 15 -5.58 33.23 -33.93
N LEU A 16 -6.23 32.15 -34.34
CA LEU A 16 -6.62 31.09 -33.39
C LEU A 16 -5.31 30.46 -32.91
N GLY A 17 -4.76 31.00 -31.84
CA GLY A 17 -3.75 30.30 -31.06
C GLY A 17 -4.38 29.01 -30.57
N ASN A 18 -3.92 27.88 -31.07
CA ASN A 18 -4.11 26.62 -30.43
C ASN A 18 -3.47 26.75 -29.03
N LEU A 19 -4.29 27.06 -28.04
CA LEU A 19 -3.98 26.71 -26.67
C LEU A 19 -3.93 25.19 -26.68
N SER A 20 -2.75 24.62 -26.77
CA SER A 20 -2.53 23.22 -26.37
C SER A 20 -2.95 23.19 -24.91
N GLU A 21 -4.12 22.65 -24.66
CA GLU A 21 -4.49 22.22 -23.33
C GLU A 21 -3.39 21.24 -22.88
N THR A 22 -2.48 21.72 -22.04
CA THR A 22 -1.55 20.86 -21.33
C THR A 22 -2.41 20.06 -20.39
N SER A 23 -2.76 18.84 -20.81
CA SER A 23 -3.47 17.89 -19.96
C SER A 23 -2.63 17.68 -18.71
N ALA A 24 -3.19 17.98 -17.55
CA ALA A 24 -2.58 17.62 -16.27
C ALA A 24 -2.27 16.12 -16.30
N GLY A 25 -1.07 15.74 -15.86
CA GLY A 25 -0.69 14.32 -15.76
C GLY A 25 -1.71 13.57 -14.92
N VAL A 26 -2.28 12.50 -15.48
CA VAL A 26 -3.29 11.69 -14.78
C VAL A 26 -2.59 10.84 -13.75
N SER A 27 -3.15 10.78 -12.54
CA SER A 27 -2.63 10.03 -11.39
C SER A 27 -3.67 9.04 -10.90
N ASN A 28 -3.21 7.88 -10.42
CA ASN A 28 -4.09 6.86 -9.83
C ASN A 28 -4.68 7.30 -8.49
N SER A 29 -5.88 6.78 -8.19
CA SER A 29 -6.60 6.98 -6.92
C SER A 29 -7.65 5.89 -6.75
N LEU A 30 -8.19 5.74 -5.52
CA LEU A 30 -9.44 5.01 -5.28
C LEU A 30 -10.68 5.77 -5.78
N LEU A 31 -10.49 7.01 -6.21
CA LEU A 31 -11.52 7.87 -6.78
C LEU A 31 -11.14 8.30 -8.19
N ASP A 32 -12.11 8.36 -9.08
CA ASP A 32 -11.97 9.06 -10.34
C ASP A 32 -13.26 9.82 -10.70
N VAL A 33 -13.11 10.83 -11.56
CA VAL A 33 -14.21 11.67 -12.05
C VAL A 33 -14.22 11.58 -13.56
N SER A 34 -15.39 11.34 -14.16
CA SER A 34 -15.53 11.33 -15.62
C SER A 34 -15.06 12.65 -16.24
N ALA A 35 -14.56 12.61 -17.46
CA ALA A 35 -13.97 13.78 -18.11
C ALA A 35 -14.97 14.94 -18.29
N ASP A 36 -16.26 14.63 -18.48
CA ASP A 36 -17.36 15.61 -18.51
C ASP A 36 -17.78 16.10 -17.11
N GLY A 37 -17.21 15.54 -16.05
CA GLY A 37 -17.47 15.91 -14.67
C GLY A 37 -18.85 15.49 -14.14
N THR A 38 -19.57 14.58 -14.82
CA THR A 38 -20.93 14.18 -14.42
C THR A 38 -20.97 13.02 -13.44
N LEU A 39 -20.00 12.11 -13.50
CA LEU A 39 -19.91 10.92 -12.67
C LEU A 39 -18.66 10.91 -11.81
N ILE A 40 -18.81 10.36 -10.60
CA ILE A 40 -17.71 10.02 -9.69
C ILE A 40 -17.73 8.51 -9.48
N ALA A 41 -16.57 7.88 -9.60
CA ALA A 41 -16.39 6.46 -9.31
C ALA A 41 -15.53 6.28 -8.06
N CYS A 42 -15.92 5.34 -7.17
CA CYS A 42 -15.22 5.05 -5.92
C CYS A 42 -14.98 3.55 -5.79
N SER A 43 -13.74 3.13 -5.59
CA SER A 43 -13.36 1.75 -5.26
C SER A 43 -13.57 1.49 -3.77
N ASN A 44 -14.45 0.53 -3.44
CA ASN A 44 -14.76 0.14 -2.06
C ASN A 44 -13.98 -1.12 -1.71
N ARG A 45 -12.78 -0.93 -1.18
CA ARG A 45 -11.80 -1.99 -0.98
C ARG A 45 -12.31 -3.15 -0.11
N ASP A 46 -13.01 -2.84 0.97
CA ASP A 46 -13.52 -3.86 1.90
C ASP A 46 -14.76 -4.59 1.36
N ASN A 47 -15.59 -3.90 0.56
CA ASN A 47 -16.80 -4.46 -0.05
C ASN A 47 -16.52 -5.29 -1.31
N GLY A 48 -15.39 -5.04 -1.97
CA GLY A 48 -15.16 -5.62 -3.28
C GLY A 48 -16.07 -5.04 -4.36
N THR A 49 -16.46 -3.77 -4.24
CA THR A 49 -17.39 -3.10 -5.16
C THR A 49 -16.81 -1.79 -5.69
N VAL A 50 -17.39 -1.29 -6.76
CA VAL A 50 -17.23 0.09 -7.25
C VAL A 50 -18.57 0.79 -7.18
N THR A 51 -18.60 1.98 -6.58
CA THR A 51 -19.79 2.82 -6.51
C THR A 51 -19.70 3.93 -7.55
N ILE A 52 -20.76 4.09 -8.34
CA ILE A 52 -20.95 5.18 -9.31
C ILE A 52 -21.93 6.20 -8.73
N ILE A 53 -21.51 7.46 -8.71
CA ILE A 53 -22.26 8.57 -8.10
C ILE A 53 -22.51 9.64 -9.16
N GLU A 54 -23.76 10.07 -9.30
CA GLU A 54 -24.10 11.29 -10.05
C GLU A 54 -23.66 12.51 -9.24
N ARG A 55 -22.79 13.34 -9.84
CA ARG A 55 -22.19 14.48 -9.17
C ARG A 55 -23.23 15.55 -8.78
N SER A 56 -24.10 15.93 -9.71
CA SER A 56 -25.03 17.06 -9.52
C SER A 56 -26.04 16.81 -8.41
N GLY A 57 -26.64 15.63 -8.39
CA GLY A 57 -27.61 15.20 -7.39
C GLY A 57 -27.00 14.54 -6.18
N ARG A 58 -25.69 14.24 -6.19
CA ARG A 58 -24.99 13.50 -5.14
C ARG A 58 -25.67 12.17 -4.84
N LYS A 59 -26.10 11.49 -5.88
CA LYS A 59 -26.88 10.26 -5.80
C LYS A 59 -26.07 9.08 -6.25
N VAL A 60 -26.04 8.02 -5.45
CA VAL A 60 -25.53 6.71 -5.88
C VAL A 60 -26.44 6.18 -6.99
N LEU A 61 -25.85 5.91 -8.15
CA LEU A 61 -26.53 5.28 -9.28
C LEU A 61 -26.39 3.77 -9.22
N HIS A 62 -25.17 3.29 -8.99
CA HIS A 62 -24.83 1.87 -9.00
C HIS A 62 -23.80 1.55 -7.92
N GLU A 63 -23.88 0.35 -7.36
CA GLU A 63 -22.82 -0.31 -6.62
C GLU A 63 -22.57 -1.66 -7.31
N ILE A 64 -21.37 -1.83 -7.90
CA ILE A 64 -21.05 -2.92 -8.85
C ILE A 64 -20.01 -3.84 -8.18
N PRO A 65 -20.31 -5.13 -7.94
CA PRO A 65 -19.33 -6.09 -7.44
C PRO A 65 -18.20 -6.30 -8.46
N VAL A 66 -16.95 -6.18 -8.05
CA VAL A 66 -15.77 -6.31 -8.92
C VAL A 66 -14.79 -7.40 -8.47
N GLY A 67 -14.77 -7.74 -7.20
CA GLY A 67 -13.88 -8.73 -6.61
C GLY A 67 -13.16 -8.22 -5.37
N ALA A 68 -12.21 -9.00 -4.86
CA ALA A 68 -11.58 -8.74 -3.56
C ALA A 68 -10.53 -7.62 -3.62
N LYS A 69 -10.65 -6.66 -2.72
CA LYS A 69 -9.73 -5.54 -2.53
C LYS A 69 -9.51 -4.71 -3.81
N PRO A 70 -10.54 -4.09 -4.44
CA PRO A 70 -10.31 -3.14 -5.54
C PRO A 70 -9.49 -1.94 -5.05
N GLU A 71 -8.54 -1.51 -5.87
CA GLU A 71 -7.63 -0.39 -5.63
C GLU A 71 -7.82 0.69 -6.70
N GLY A 72 -6.79 1.04 -7.44
CA GLY A 72 -6.82 2.12 -8.43
C GLY A 72 -7.92 1.98 -9.46
N ILE A 73 -8.56 3.10 -9.80
CA ILE A 73 -9.67 3.19 -10.75
C ILE A 73 -9.41 4.34 -11.73
N SER A 74 -9.81 4.17 -13.00
CA SER A 74 -9.69 5.21 -14.02
C SER A 74 -10.80 5.12 -15.04
N PHE A 75 -11.47 6.26 -15.33
CA PHE A 75 -12.32 6.39 -16.51
C PHE A 75 -11.49 6.34 -17.80
N LEU A 76 -12.08 5.89 -18.90
CA LEU A 76 -11.41 5.70 -20.18
C LEU A 76 -11.65 6.90 -21.10
N GLY A 77 -10.72 7.84 -21.11
CA GLY A 77 -10.81 9.03 -21.95
C GLY A 77 -12.08 9.83 -21.71
N GLN A 78 -12.86 10.06 -22.76
CA GLN A 78 -14.12 10.82 -22.71
C GLN A 78 -15.36 9.92 -22.51
N SER A 79 -15.17 8.60 -22.32
CA SER A 79 -16.27 7.67 -22.13
C SER A 79 -16.65 7.50 -20.65
N HIS A 80 -17.84 6.94 -20.41
CA HIS A 80 -18.25 6.49 -19.07
C HIS A 80 -17.87 5.02 -18.81
N GLN A 81 -17.03 4.41 -19.63
CA GLN A 81 -16.39 3.16 -19.28
C GLN A 81 -15.20 3.43 -18.35
N LEU A 82 -14.92 2.47 -17.49
CA LEU A 82 -13.81 2.58 -16.55
C LEU A 82 -13.16 1.23 -16.29
N ALA A 83 -11.94 1.27 -15.80
CA ALA A 83 -11.16 0.10 -15.41
C ALA A 83 -10.76 0.21 -13.94
N VAL A 84 -10.79 -0.90 -13.22
CA VAL A 84 -10.39 -1.00 -11.82
C VAL A 84 -9.43 -2.15 -11.61
N ALA A 85 -8.33 -1.90 -10.90
CA ALA A 85 -7.42 -2.94 -10.43
C ALA A 85 -8.05 -3.69 -9.25
N VAL A 86 -8.21 -5.01 -9.38
CA VAL A 86 -8.71 -5.87 -8.30
C VAL A 86 -7.54 -6.62 -7.70
N TYR A 87 -6.98 -6.02 -6.65
CA TYR A 87 -5.69 -6.37 -6.07
C TYR A 87 -5.57 -7.84 -5.67
N ALA A 88 -6.53 -8.35 -4.92
CA ALA A 88 -6.43 -9.71 -4.39
C ALA A 88 -6.93 -10.80 -5.36
N ASP A 89 -7.47 -10.41 -6.51
CA ASP A 89 -7.93 -11.33 -7.55
C ASP A 89 -7.05 -11.28 -8.80
N ASP A 90 -5.96 -10.50 -8.78
CA ASP A 90 -4.94 -10.41 -9.83
C ASP A 90 -5.51 -10.12 -11.21
N ARG A 91 -6.39 -9.12 -11.32
CA ARG A 91 -7.02 -8.75 -12.59
C ARG A 91 -7.42 -7.28 -12.64
N VAL A 92 -7.65 -6.81 -13.85
CA VAL A 92 -8.40 -5.57 -14.12
C VAL A 92 -9.82 -5.93 -14.49
N VAL A 93 -10.80 -5.25 -13.89
CA VAL A 93 -12.22 -5.36 -14.24
C VAL A 93 -12.64 -4.10 -15.00
N TRP A 94 -13.34 -4.31 -16.13
CA TRP A 94 -13.85 -3.25 -16.99
C TRP A 94 -15.34 -3.07 -16.76
N LEU A 95 -15.78 -1.82 -16.58
CA LEU A 95 -17.15 -1.48 -16.21
C LEU A 95 -17.76 -0.46 -17.18
N ASP A 96 -19.08 -0.49 -17.28
CA ASP A 96 -19.90 0.56 -17.87
C ASP A 96 -20.60 1.29 -16.71
N ALA A 97 -20.26 2.57 -16.50
CA ALA A 97 -20.79 3.36 -15.39
C ALA A 97 -22.26 3.76 -15.60
N ASP A 98 -22.70 3.95 -16.85
CA ASP A 98 -24.08 4.33 -17.14
C ASP A 98 -25.04 3.16 -16.92
N GLN A 99 -24.62 1.95 -17.29
CA GLN A 99 -25.43 0.74 -17.16
C GLN A 99 -25.24 0.03 -15.81
N GLY A 100 -24.19 0.38 -15.05
CA GLY A 100 -23.83 -0.32 -13.80
C GLY A 100 -23.44 -1.77 -14.02
N THR A 101 -22.77 -2.10 -15.13
CA THR A 101 -22.47 -3.49 -15.51
C THR A 101 -20.98 -3.75 -15.72
N ARG A 102 -20.56 -5.00 -15.47
CA ARG A 102 -19.23 -5.49 -15.85
C ARG A 102 -19.19 -5.81 -17.33
N LEU A 103 -18.16 -5.34 -18.01
CA LEU A 103 -17.94 -5.56 -19.44
C LEU A 103 -16.98 -6.72 -19.73
N ALA A 104 -15.89 -6.82 -18.96
CA ALA A 104 -14.86 -7.82 -19.13
C ALA A 104 -13.93 -7.89 -17.92
N GLU A 105 -12.98 -8.83 -18.00
CA GLU A 105 -11.84 -8.96 -17.09
C GLU A 105 -10.56 -9.18 -17.89
N THR A 106 -9.45 -8.65 -17.40
CA THR A 106 -8.10 -8.90 -17.93
C THR A 106 -7.25 -9.47 -16.80
N PRO A 107 -6.86 -10.75 -16.83
CA PRO A 107 -6.00 -11.34 -15.82
C PRO A 107 -4.60 -10.72 -15.90
N LEU A 108 -3.97 -10.51 -14.73
CA LEU A 108 -2.61 -10.04 -14.56
C LEU A 108 -1.81 -11.05 -13.73
N PHE A 109 -0.50 -10.82 -13.61
CA PHE A 109 0.33 -11.78 -12.91
C PHE A 109 0.11 -11.74 -11.40
N ASP A 110 0.23 -10.56 -10.77
CA ASP A 110 0.08 -10.43 -9.31
C ASP A 110 -0.17 -8.97 -8.89
N GLU A 111 -1.03 -8.79 -7.93
CA GLU A 111 -1.25 -7.60 -7.14
C GLU A 111 -1.32 -6.28 -7.95
N PRO A 112 -2.26 -6.13 -8.91
CA PRO A 112 -2.45 -4.86 -9.62
C PRO A 112 -2.90 -3.76 -8.64
N TYR A 113 -2.24 -2.58 -8.70
CA TYR A 113 -2.51 -1.51 -7.74
C TYR A 113 -2.95 -0.20 -8.40
N GLY A 114 -2.04 0.52 -9.00
CA GLY A 114 -2.31 1.83 -9.63
C GLY A 114 -2.79 1.67 -11.06
N VAL A 115 -3.76 2.48 -11.46
CA VAL A 115 -4.35 2.47 -12.81
C VAL A 115 -4.42 3.88 -13.37
N VAL A 116 -3.92 4.07 -14.58
CA VAL A 116 -4.11 5.32 -15.35
C VAL A 116 -4.43 5.02 -16.81
N CYS A 117 -5.29 5.83 -17.40
CA CYS A 117 -5.65 5.76 -18.82
C CYS A 117 -5.12 6.99 -19.55
N ASN A 118 -4.74 6.83 -20.82
CA ASN A 118 -4.43 7.99 -21.68
C ASN A 118 -5.69 8.79 -22.03
N ALA A 119 -5.53 10.06 -22.38
CA ALA A 119 -6.64 10.96 -22.69
C ALA A 119 -7.52 10.49 -23.86
N ALA A 120 -6.94 9.74 -24.79
CA ALA A 120 -7.68 9.13 -25.91
C ALA A 120 -8.54 7.92 -25.49
N GLY A 121 -8.38 7.38 -24.27
CA GLY A 121 -9.11 6.18 -23.81
C GLY A 121 -8.68 4.89 -24.51
N THR A 122 -7.47 4.85 -25.09
CA THR A 122 -7.00 3.72 -25.91
C THR A 122 -5.93 2.87 -25.24
N ARG A 123 -5.25 3.39 -24.22
CA ARG A 123 -4.18 2.73 -23.47
C ARG A 123 -4.40 2.85 -21.98
N LEU A 124 -4.35 1.73 -21.30
CA LEU A 124 -4.38 1.62 -19.85
C LEU A 124 -3.02 1.13 -19.34
N TYR A 125 -2.55 1.72 -18.26
CA TYR A 125 -1.31 1.33 -17.59
C TYR A 125 -1.63 0.94 -16.15
N VAL A 126 -1.17 -0.25 -15.73
CA VAL A 126 -1.48 -0.82 -14.42
C VAL A 126 -0.20 -1.30 -13.73
N THR A 127 0.10 -0.77 -12.54
CA THR A 127 1.21 -1.27 -11.74
C THR A 127 0.91 -2.65 -11.18
N GLN A 128 1.90 -3.54 -11.16
CA GLN A 128 1.87 -4.86 -10.55
C GLN A 128 3.00 -4.95 -9.53
N GLU A 129 2.65 -5.08 -8.24
CA GLU A 129 3.63 -4.91 -7.16
C GLU A 129 4.75 -5.93 -7.20
N TYR A 130 4.41 -7.21 -7.15
CA TYR A 130 5.43 -8.24 -6.98
C TYR A 130 6.29 -8.46 -8.22
N PRO A 131 5.75 -8.53 -9.45
CA PRO A 131 6.65 -8.66 -10.60
C PRO A 131 7.49 -7.41 -10.83
N GLY A 132 7.13 -6.28 -10.22
CA GLY A 132 7.86 -5.03 -10.38
C GLY A 132 7.65 -4.40 -11.75
N THR A 133 6.46 -4.57 -12.33
CA THR A 133 6.16 -4.15 -13.71
C THR A 133 4.96 -3.19 -13.78
N VAL A 134 4.81 -2.57 -14.94
CA VAL A 134 3.57 -1.93 -15.39
C VAL A 134 3.04 -2.72 -16.59
N ALA A 135 1.82 -3.22 -16.49
CA ALA A 135 1.11 -3.78 -17.64
C ALA A 135 0.57 -2.65 -18.51
N GLU A 136 0.94 -2.62 -19.78
CA GLU A 136 0.30 -1.80 -20.81
C GLU A 136 -0.79 -2.61 -21.48
N ILE A 137 -2.03 -2.11 -21.41
CA ILE A 137 -3.22 -2.81 -21.89
C ILE A 137 -3.88 -1.98 -23.00
N ASP A 138 -4.21 -2.61 -24.12
CA ASP A 138 -5.07 -1.99 -25.13
C ASP A 138 -6.50 -1.92 -24.61
N ALA A 139 -7.06 -0.73 -24.48
CA ALA A 139 -8.35 -0.53 -23.84
C ALA A 139 -9.53 -1.00 -24.72
N GLN A 140 -9.34 -1.15 -26.03
CA GLN A 140 -10.37 -1.63 -26.94
C GLN A 140 -10.46 -3.17 -26.93
N THR A 141 -9.30 -3.83 -27.07
CA THR A 141 -9.22 -5.31 -27.07
C THR A 141 -9.16 -5.87 -25.66
N ARG A 142 -8.80 -5.06 -24.66
CA ARG A 142 -8.62 -5.42 -23.26
C ARG A 142 -7.51 -6.47 -23.04
N GLN A 143 -6.54 -6.51 -23.94
CA GLN A 143 -5.42 -7.45 -23.89
C GLN A 143 -4.15 -6.74 -23.43
N VAL A 144 -3.36 -7.43 -22.59
CA VAL A 144 -2.02 -6.98 -22.24
C VAL A 144 -1.14 -6.98 -23.49
N MET A 145 -0.57 -5.83 -23.81
CA MET A 145 0.31 -5.65 -24.96
C MET A 145 1.75 -5.95 -24.60
N ARG A 146 2.17 -5.51 -23.42
CA ARG A 146 3.53 -5.75 -22.89
C ARG A 146 3.58 -5.51 -21.38
N GLU A 147 4.59 -6.10 -20.76
CA GLU A 147 4.99 -5.84 -19.38
C GLU A 147 6.24 -4.96 -19.39
N ILE A 148 6.20 -3.86 -18.64
CA ILE A 148 7.26 -2.86 -18.60
C ILE A 148 7.93 -2.92 -17.22
N PRO A 149 9.22 -3.27 -17.09
CA PRO A 149 9.90 -3.19 -15.80
C PRO A 149 9.88 -1.78 -15.21
N ALA A 150 9.41 -1.63 -13.98
CA ALA A 150 9.16 -0.33 -13.36
C ALA A 150 9.76 -0.17 -11.95
N GLY A 151 10.58 -1.12 -11.51
CA GLY A 151 11.23 -1.07 -10.20
C GLY A 151 10.66 -2.05 -9.19
N SER A 152 10.93 -1.82 -7.90
CA SER A 152 10.53 -2.73 -6.83
C SER A 152 9.19 -2.30 -6.23
N MET A 153 8.22 -3.22 -6.22
CA MET A 153 6.87 -3.01 -5.67
C MET A 153 6.25 -1.67 -6.12
N PRO A 154 6.01 -1.47 -7.44
CA PRO A 154 5.42 -0.26 -7.97
C PRO A 154 3.95 -0.13 -7.54
N ARG A 155 3.57 1.01 -6.97
CA ARG A 155 2.18 1.31 -6.59
C ARG A 155 1.63 2.53 -7.29
N GLY A 156 2.09 3.71 -6.89
CA GLY A 156 1.67 4.96 -7.50
C GLY A 156 2.09 5.05 -8.95
N ILE A 157 1.19 5.54 -9.81
CA ILE A 157 1.47 5.75 -11.23
C ILE A 157 0.84 7.06 -11.69
N ALA A 158 1.57 7.82 -12.51
CA ALA A 158 1.05 8.99 -13.18
C ALA A 158 1.56 9.05 -14.62
N LEU A 159 0.67 9.45 -15.52
CA LEU A 159 0.93 9.53 -16.95
C LEU A 159 1.18 10.98 -17.35
N ASP A 160 2.29 11.21 -18.04
CA ASP A 160 2.63 12.46 -18.72
C ASP A 160 2.71 12.18 -20.23
N GLU A 161 1.59 12.38 -20.90
CA GLU A 161 1.47 12.12 -22.34
C GLU A 161 2.30 13.09 -23.18
N ALA A 162 2.43 14.34 -22.71
CA ALA A 162 3.17 15.38 -23.46
C ALA A 162 4.66 15.04 -23.62
N HIS A 163 5.23 14.37 -22.62
CA HIS A 163 6.64 13.96 -22.62
C HIS A 163 6.82 12.45 -22.85
N HIS A 164 5.75 11.70 -23.16
CA HIS A 164 5.75 10.24 -23.34
C HIS A 164 6.39 9.50 -22.16
N ARG A 165 5.96 9.84 -20.93
CA ARG A 165 6.51 9.30 -19.69
C ARG A 165 5.42 8.70 -18.78
N LEU A 166 5.76 7.58 -18.14
CA LEU A 166 5.12 7.15 -16.91
C LEU A 166 6.04 7.43 -15.73
N TYR A 167 5.47 7.99 -14.67
CA TYR A 167 6.14 8.13 -13.39
C TYR A 167 5.51 7.14 -12.41
N VAL A 168 6.34 6.33 -11.76
CA VAL A 168 5.91 5.25 -10.88
C VAL A 168 6.60 5.39 -9.54
N THR A 169 5.89 5.17 -8.42
CA THR A 169 6.52 5.11 -7.10
C THR A 169 6.91 3.68 -6.76
N GLU A 170 8.11 3.51 -6.19
CA GLU A 170 8.44 2.28 -5.48
C GLU A 170 7.95 2.38 -4.04
N TYR A 171 7.12 1.43 -3.64
CA TYR A 171 6.42 1.48 -2.36
C TYR A 171 7.35 1.48 -1.15
N LEU A 172 8.33 0.55 -1.11
CA LEU A 172 9.20 0.36 0.06
C LEU A 172 10.41 1.31 0.11
N THR A 173 10.69 2.05 -0.96
CA THR A 173 11.84 2.98 -1.01
C THR A 173 11.42 4.43 -1.19
N ALA A 174 10.13 4.67 -1.48
CA ALA A 174 9.59 5.97 -1.88
C ALA A 174 10.35 6.64 -3.05
N ALA A 175 11.07 5.88 -3.86
CA ALA A 175 11.68 6.38 -5.08
C ALA A 175 10.61 6.66 -6.14
N ILE A 176 10.89 7.62 -7.03
CA ILE A 176 10.12 7.83 -8.25
C ILE A 176 10.94 7.29 -9.41
N VAL A 177 10.33 6.52 -10.28
CA VAL A 177 10.94 5.95 -11.49
C VAL A 177 10.23 6.54 -12.69
N ALA A 178 10.98 7.06 -13.66
CA ALA A 178 10.46 7.48 -14.95
C ALA A 178 10.69 6.39 -16.00
N VAL A 179 9.60 5.96 -16.63
CA VAL A 179 9.59 5.02 -17.74
C VAL A 179 9.27 5.75 -19.03
N ASP A 180 10.07 5.53 -20.05
CA ASP A 180 9.80 6.02 -21.41
C ASP A 180 8.78 5.10 -22.08
N LEU A 181 7.68 5.66 -22.54
CA LEU A 181 6.56 4.92 -23.11
C LEU A 181 6.89 4.27 -24.46
N GLU A 182 7.79 4.86 -25.25
CA GLU A 182 8.17 4.31 -26.55
C GLU A 182 9.07 3.07 -26.37
N SER A 183 10.15 3.23 -25.63
CA SER A 183 11.13 2.16 -25.42
C SER A 183 10.74 1.13 -24.36
N GLY A 184 9.80 1.47 -23.45
CA GLY A 184 9.45 0.66 -22.29
C GLY A 184 10.61 0.52 -21.28
N LYS A 185 11.51 1.50 -21.22
CA LYS A 185 12.69 1.44 -20.35
C LYS A 185 12.64 2.50 -19.26
N VAL A 186 13.19 2.17 -18.10
CA VAL A 186 13.49 3.16 -17.07
C VAL A 186 14.56 4.11 -17.60
N VAL A 187 14.29 5.39 -17.58
CA VAL A 187 15.17 6.44 -18.10
C VAL A 187 15.66 7.40 -17.03
N ASP A 188 14.99 7.44 -15.89
CA ASP A 188 15.42 8.28 -14.76
C ASP A 188 14.87 7.75 -13.42
N ARG A 189 15.49 8.21 -12.30
CA ARG A 189 15.11 7.80 -10.96
C ARG A 189 15.42 8.89 -9.92
N TRP A 190 14.45 9.23 -9.07
CA TRP A 190 14.59 10.15 -7.94
C TRP A 190 14.58 9.35 -6.64
N GLN A 191 15.76 9.00 -6.15
CA GLN A 191 15.96 8.24 -4.93
C GLN A 191 16.01 9.18 -3.72
N GLY A 192 15.29 8.82 -2.66
CA GLY A 192 15.40 9.44 -1.34
C GLY A 192 16.36 8.67 -0.41
N PRO A 193 16.52 9.14 0.84
CA PRO A 193 17.21 8.38 1.88
C PRO A 193 16.58 6.99 2.09
N SER A 194 17.39 6.02 2.51
CA SER A 194 16.94 4.64 2.78
C SER A 194 15.89 4.52 3.89
N SER A 195 15.70 5.58 4.69
CA SER A 195 14.65 5.65 5.71
C SER A 195 13.25 6.01 5.15
N GLU A 196 13.13 6.40 3.89
CA GLU A 196 11.85 6.71 3.26
C GLU A 196 11.17 5.45 2.73
N ASN A 197 9.85 5.33 2.92
CA ASN A 197 9.04 4.20 2.46
C ASN A 197 7.54 4.54 2.40
N LEU A 198 6.75 3.57 1.98
CA LEU A 198 5.28 3.59 1.89
C LEU A 198 4.73 4.71 0.99
N ALA A 199 5.36 4.92 -0.19
CA ALA A 199 4.84 5.80 -1.23
C ALA A 199 3.76 5.07 -2.07
N ARG A 200 2.49 5.38 -1.80
CA ARG A 200 1.35 4.69 -2.41
C ARG A 200 0.87 5.35 -3.70
N GLN A 201 1.12 6.65 -3.85
CA GLN A 201 0.56 7.46 -4.93
C GLN A 201 1.50 8.61 -5.23
N LEU A 202 1.45 9.13 -6.44
CA LEU A 202 2.07 10.41 -6.80
C LEU A 202 1.09 11.23 -7.65
N VAL A 203 1.26 12.54 -7.65
CA VAL A 203 0.52 13.44 -8.52
C VAL A 203 1.48 14.39 -9.23
N LEU A 204 1.24 14.62 -10.52
CA LEU A 204 2.00 15.57 -11.34
C LEU A 204 1.37 16.94 -11.26
N HIS A 205 2.20 17.99 -11.28
CA HIS A 205 1.72 19.35 -11.43
C HIS A 205 1.19 19.56 -12.87
N PRO A 206 0.00 20.18 -13.05
CA PRO A 206 -0.63 20.28 -14.37
C PRO A 206 0.18 21.07 -15.41
N THR A 207 1.02 22.00 -15.00
CA THR A 207 1.74 22.90 -15.92
C THR A 207 3.25 23.02 -15.66
N ARG A 208 3.75 22.42 -14.57
CA ARG A 208 5.18 22.45 -14.22
C ARG A 208 5.75 21.03 -14.16
N PRO A 209 7.02 20.82 -14.50
CA PRO A 209 7.63 19.50 -14.46
C PRO A 209 7.93 19.07 -13.02
N LYS A 210 6.89 18.92 -12.21
CA LYS A 210 7.00 18.54 -10.80
C LYS A 210 6.05 17.40 -10.44
N ALA A 211 6.53 16.50 -9.57
CA ALA A 211 5.74 15.44 -8.95
C ALA A 211 5.73 15.59 -7.44
N TYR A 212 4.58 15.30 -6.82
CA TYR A 212 4.37 15.30 -5.38
C TYR A 212 4.06 13.88 -4.92
N VAL A 213 4.81 13.40 -3.90
CA VAL A 213 4.70 12.02 -3.41
C VAL A 213 4.53 12.02 -1.92
N PRO A 214 3.34 11.67 -1.39
CA PRO A 214 3.17 11.45 0.05
C PRO A 214 3.82 10.13 0.46
N HIS A 215 4.59 10.15 1.54
CA HIS A 215 5.28 8.98 2.05
C HIS A 215 5.66 9.16 3.53
N ILE A 216 6.21 8.13 4.15
CA ILE A 216 6.75 8.23 5.51
C ILE A 216 8.28 8.14 5.49
N ARG A 217 8.87 8.62 6.58
CA ARG A 217 10.27 8.38 6.94
C ARG A 217 10.32 7.65 8.27
N SER A 218 10.86 6.43 8.26
CA SER A 218 10.98 5.57 9.42
C SER A 218 12.40 5.62 10.00
N ARG A 219 12.52 6.04 11.26
CA ARG A 219 13.73 5.86 12.05
C ARG A 219 13.53 4.64 12.92
N VAL A 220 14.27 3.58 12.62
CA VAL A 220 14.03 2.25 13.18
C VAL A 220 14.64 2.00 14.56
N ASN A 221 15.41 2.94 15.11
CA ASN A 221 16.06 2.77 16.43
C ASN A 221 15.12 3.15 17.57
N VAL A 222 14.19 2.25 17.90
CA VAL A 222 13.22 2.44 19.00
C VAL A 222 13.90 2.32 20.37
N HIS A 223 14.92 1.46 20.46
CA HIS A 223 15.61 1.14 21.72
C HIS A 223 16.20 2.37 22.42
N GLN A 224 16.70 3.34 21.65
CA GLN A 224 17.29 4.58 22.20
C GLN A 224 16.26 5.72 22.27
N GLY A 225 14.98 5.46 22.05
CA GLY A 225 13.94 6.50 22.01
C GLY A 225 14.00 7.39 20.77
N GLU A 226 14.78 7.01 19.76
CA GLU A 226 14.92 7.74 18.49
C GLU A 226 13.99 7.22 17.39
N GLY A 227 13.23 6.15 17.68
CA GLY A 227 12.26 5.59 16.75
C GLY A 227 11.19 6.61 16.39
N SER A 228 10.90 6.74 15.09
CA SER A 228 9.84 7.64 14.62
C SER A 228 9.35 7.24 13.24
N VAL A 229 8.06 7.48 12.99
CA VAL A 229 7.42 7.34 11.68
C VAL A 229 6.81 8.69 11.35
N LEU A 230 7.51 9.49 10.56
CA LEU A 230 7.13 10.86 10.29
C LEU A 230 6.55 11.00 8.87
N PRO A 231 5.49 11.81 8.69
CA PRO A 231 4.85 12.03 7.39
C PRO A 231 5.64 13.07 6.58
N PHE A 232 5.81 12.77 5.29
CA PHE A 232 6.49 13.67 4.35
C PHE A 232 5.73 13.74 3.03
N VAL A 233 5.96 14.84 2.31
CA VAL A 233 5.71 14.94 0.88
C VAL A 233 7.03 15.24 0.20
N SER A 234 7.46 14.39 -0.73
CA SER A 234 8.58 14.72 -1.62
C SER A 234 8.08 15.51 -2.81
N VAL A 235 8.81 16.55 -3.18
CA VAL A 235 8.62 17.31 -4.40
C VAL A 235 9.82 17.03 -5.31
N ALA A 236 9.57 16.37 -6.44
CA ALA A 236 10.58 16.07 -7.44
C ALA A 236 10.48 17.05 -8.61
N ASP A 237 11.61 17.60 -8.99
CA ASP A 237 11.77 18.36 -10.23
C ASP A 237 12.13 17.38 -11.36
N LEU A 238 11.22 17.21 -12.32
CA LEU A 238 11.30 16.16 -13.32
C LEU A 238 12.25 16.49 -14.47
N ASP A 239 12.50 17.77 -14.74
CA ASP A 239 13.40 18.23 -15.80
C ASP A 239 14.81 18.52 -15.31
N SER A 240 14.99 18.72 -14.02
CA SER A 240 16.29 19.02 -13.43
C SER A 240 17.24 17.83 -13.48
N LYS A 241 18.50 18.10 -13.77
CA LYS A 241 19.61 17.13 -13.67
C LYS A 241 20.51 17.41 -12.47
N GLU A 242 20.13 18.36 -11.60
CA GLU A 242 20.85 18.67 -10.39
C GLU A 242 20.73 17.55 -9.36
N GLU A 243 21.76 17.37 -8.55
CA GLU A 243 21.76 16.34 -7.48
C GLU A 243 20.59 16.53 -6.50
N ARG A 244 20.21 17.78 -6.21
CA ARG A 244 19.13 18.14 -5.27
C ARG A 244 17.78 18.38 -5.93
N ARG A 245 17.49 17.67 -7.01
CA ARG A 245 16.22 17.77 -7.75
C ARG A 245 15.02 17.15 -7.04
N ARG A 246 15.19 16.57 -5.86
CA ARG A 246 14.12 16.08 -4.99
C ARG A 246 14.26 16.71 -3.60
N LYS A 247 13.19 17.32 -3.14
CA LYS A 247 13.07 17.90 -1.80
C LYS A 247 12.04 17.09 -1.01
N THR A 248 12.28 16.92 0.27
CA THR A 248 11.40 16.19 1.17
C THR A 248 10.91 17.14 2.26
N LEU A 249 9.60 17.43 2.27
CA LEU A 249 8.97 18.39 3.15
C LEU A 249 8.29 17.66 4.31
N PRO A 250 8.64 17.93 5.58
CA PRO A 250 7.99 17.31 6.72
C PRO A 250 6.58 17.89 6.93
N MET A 251 5.56 17.04 6.94
CA MET A 251 4.16 17.47 7.04
C MET A 251 3.74 17.81 8.48
N ASP A 252 4.40 17.24 9.49
CA ASP A 252 4.19 17.54 10.90
C ASP A 252 4.64 18.96 11.31
N SER A 253 5.60 19.52 10.59
CA SER A 253 6.13 20.86 10.85
C SER A 253 5.33 21.99 10.19
N PHE A 254 4.40 21.67 9.30
CA PHE A 254 3.60 22.64 8.56
C PHE A 254 2.68 23.50 9.44
N VAL A 255 2.23 22.94 10.58
CA VAL A 255 1.24 23.56 11.48
C VAL A 255 1.80 23.73 12.90
N GLY A 256 3.09 23.78 13.08
CA GLY A 256 3.70 23.84 14.39
C GLY A 256 3.59 22.52 15.16
N ALA A 257 2.85 22.48 16.27
CA ALA A 257 2.74 21.29 17.13
C ALA A 257 1.72 20.23 16.65
N PHE A 258 1.25 20.31 15.39
CA PHE A 258 0.18 19.44 14.89
C PHE A 258 0.75 18.24 14.12
N VAL A 259 0.91 17.11 14.79
CA VAL A 259 1.40 15.86 14.19
C VAL A 259 0.28 15.13 13.47
N VAL A 260 0.59 14.61 12.27
CA VAL A 260 -0.29 13.74 11.45
C VAL A 260 0.43 12.45 11.12
N ALA A 261 -0.30 11.40 10.79
CA ALA A 261 0.29 10.09 10.53
C ALA A 261 -0.34 9.39 9.31
N ASN A 262 0.46 8.52 8.70
CA ASN A 262 0.07 7.71 7.55
C ASN A 262 -0.44 8.56 6.39
N PRO A 263 0.40 9.41 5.76
CA PRO A 263 0.04 10.11 4.53
C PRO A 263 -0.33 9.06 3.46
N TRP A 264 -1.49 9.23 2.84
CA TRP A 264 -2.02 8.22 1.94
C TRP A 264 -1.99 8.69 0.49
N GLU A 265 -2.64 9.79 0.23
CA GLU A 265 -2.78 10.34 -1.11
C GLU A 265 -2.68 11.87 -1.09
N SER A 266 -2.27 12.43 -2.22
CA SER A 266 -2.29 13.86 -2.49
C SER A 266 -2.94 14.13 -3.85
N ALA A 267 -3.72 15.22 -3.94
CA ALA A 267 -4.25 15.74 -5.19
C ALA A 267 -3.88 17.20 -5.37
N ILE A 268 -3.69 17.60 -6.63
CA ILE A 268 -3.46 18.99 -7.01
C ILE A 268 -4.66 19.53 -7.78
N SER A 269 -5.05 20.78 -7.51
CA SER A 269 -6.13 21.43 -8.25
C SER A 269 -5.78 21.59 -9.74
N PRO A 270 -6.78 21.61 -10.66
CA PRO A 270 -6.53 21.76 -12.09
C PRO A 270 -5.75 23.01 -12.47
N ASP A 271 -5.85 24.09 -11.68
CA ASP A 271 -5.06 25.32 -11.86
C ASP A 271 -3.63 25.25 -11.29
N GLY A 272 -3.27 24.13 -10.66
CA GLY A 272 -1.95 23.87 -10.07
C GLY A 272 -1.64 24.63 -8.79
N LYS A 273 -2.60 25.34 -8.18
CA LYS A 273 -2.32 26.26 -7.06
C LYS A 273 -2.56 25.66 -5.68
N THR A 274 -3.32 24.57 -5.60
CA THR A 274 -3.71 23.96 -4.33
C THR A 274 -3.36 22.48 -4.32
N LEU A 275 -2.65 22.04 -3.27
CA LEU A 275 -2.40 20.64 -2.96
C LEU A 275 -3.21 20.26 -1.73
N VAL A 276 -3.93 19.15 -1.81
CA VAL A 276 -4.58 18.52 -0.65
C VAL A 276 -3.93 17.17 -0.41
N SER A 277 -3.51 16.91 0.83
CA SER A 277 -2.97 15.62 1.26
C SER A 277 -3.83 15.05 2.38
N VAL A 278 -4.13 13.75 2.36
CA VAL A 278 -4.92 13.06 3.39
C VAL A 278 -4.06 12.12 4.24
N PHE A 279 -4.40 12.02 5.53
CA PHE A 279 -3.64 11.28 6.54
C PHE A 279 -4.53 10.24 7.21
N ALA A 280 -4.38 9.00 6.76
CA ALA A 280 -5.23 7.88 7.14
C ALA A 280 -5.10 7.43 8.61
N GLY A 281 -4.04 7.86 9.32
CA GLY A 281 -3.81 7.51 10.73
C GLY A 281 -4.37 8.51 11.72
N THR A 282 -4.58 9.76 11.31
CA THR A 282 -5.03 10.85 12.20
C THR A 282 -6.34 11.49 11.77
N ASP A 283 -6.97 10.93 10.72
CA ASP A 283 -8.26 11.38 10.22
C ASP A 283 -8.27 12.88 9.84
N ASP A 284 -7.18 13.31 9.21
CA ASP A 284 -6.94 14.70 8.84
C ASP A 284 -6.66 14.84 7.33
N GLY A 285 -6.87 16.05 6.82
CA GLY A 285 -6.39 16.51 5.52
C GLY A 285 -5.68 17.85 5.65
N PHE A 286 -4.61 18.06 4.89
CA PHE A 286 -3.94 19.35 4.79
C PHE A 286 -4.20 19.97 3.44
N VAL A 287 -4.58 21.25 3.47
CA VAL A 287 -4.67 22.11 2.30
C VAL A 287 -3.44 23.02 2.29
N ALA A 288 -2.68 22.94 1.21
CA ALA A 288 -1.49 23.77 1.00
C ALA A 288 -1.58 24.53 -0.31
N GLU A 289 -1.06 25.75 -0.32
CA GLU A 289 -0.79 26.52 -1.54
C GLU A 289 0.49 25.98 -2.17
N VAL A 290 0.43 25.72 -3.46
CA VAL A 290 1.59 25.39 -4.28
C VAL A 290 2.27 26.69 -4.70
N LEU A 291 3.50 26.87 -4.22
CA LEU A 291 4.27 28.08 -4.49
C LEU A 291 5.03 27.97 -5.81
N ASP A 292 5.16 29.08 -6.50
CA ASP A 292 6.02 29.17 -7.67
C ASP A 292 7.45 29.56 -7.28
N ASP A 293 7.97 28.88 -6.25
CA ASP A 293 9.36 29.01 -5.83
C ASP A 293 9.98 27.60 -5.70
N ASN A 294 11.24 27.49 -6.03
CA ASN A 294 11.99 26.25 -5.90
C ASN A 294 12.61 26.09 -4.49
N TYR A 295 12.20 26.87 -3.52
CA TYR A 295 12.73 26.83 -2.15
C TYR A 295 11.76 26.22 -1.15
N ARG A 296 10.57 26.81 -1.01
CA ARG A 296 9.57 26.37 -0.04
C ARG A 296 8.59 25.36 -0.63
N GLU A 297 8.29 25.43 -1.94
CA GLU A 297 7.39 24.59 -2.74
C GLU A 297 5.93 24.64 -2.28
N LEU A 298 5.67 24.49 -1.00
CA LEU A 298 4.34 24.46 -0.41
C LEU A 298 4.22 25.45 0.75
N SER A 299 3.05 26.07 0.88
CA SER A 299 2.67 26.89 2.03
C SER A 299 1.39 26.33 2.64
N PHE A 300 1.46 25.92 3.89
CA PHE A 300 0.27 25.41 4.60
C PHE A 300 -0.81 26.50 4.72
N ARG A 301 -2.06 26.11 4.50
CA ARG A 301 -3.21 27.00 4.65
C ARG A 301 -4.20 26.54 5.70
N ARG A 302 -4.55 25.24 5.73
CA ARG A 302 -5.67 24.76 6.52
C ARG A 302 -5.56 23.26 6.86
N VAL A 303 -6.08 22.87 8.05
CA VAL A 303 -6.39 21.49 8.40
C VAL A 303 -7.87 21.22 8.12
N LEU A 304 -8.16 20.09 7.49
CA LEU A 304 -9.49 19.51 7.38
C LEU A 304 -9.62 18.39 8.42
N ARG A 305 -10.72 18.38 9.18
CA ARG A 305 -11.09 17.24 10.01
C ARG A 305 -11.96 16.32 9.18
N LEU A 306 -11.52 15.10 9.01
CA LEU A 306 -12.11 14.12 8.10
C LEU A 306 -12.81 13.00 8.90
N GLY A 307 -13.42 12.08 8.21
CA GLY A 307 -13.87 10.81 8.76
C GLY A 307 -12.73 9.80 8.91
N HIS A 308 -13.07 8.58 9.33
CA HIS A 308 -12.07 7.57 9.64
C HIS A 308 -11.33 7.06 8.39
N ASN A 309 -10.01 7.09 8.48
CA ASN A 309 -9.10 6.52 7.50
C ASN A 309 -9.31 7.07 6.08
N PRO A 310 -9.09 8.40 5.85
CA PRO A 310 -9.19 8.98 4.53
C PRO A 310 -8.08 8.41 3.62
N ARG A 311 -8.47 7.83 2.47
CA ARG A 311 -7.56 7.11 1.57
C ARG A 311 -7.48 7.68 0.16
N ALA A 312 -8.42 8.51 -0.23
CA ALA A 312 -8.38 9.13 -1.55
C ALA A 312 -8.82 10.57 -1.49
N VAL A 313 -8.25 11.37 -2.39
CA VAL A 313 -8.60 12.77 -2.61
C VAL A 313 -8.53 13.10 -4.10
N LYS A 314 -9.56 13.75 -4.64
CA LYS A 314 -9.62 14.14 -6.05
C LYS A 314 -10.30 15.49 -6.20
N PHE A 315 -9.86 16.29 -7.14
CA PHE A 315 -10.57 17.50 -7.56
C PHE A 315 -11.51 17.19 -8.72
N SER A 316 -12.62 17.94 -8.81
CA SER A 316 -13.45 17.94 -10.01
C SER A 316 -12.66 18.54 -11.20
N PRO A 317 -12.97 18.14 -12.46
CA PRO A 317 -12.29 18.68 -13.64
C PRO A 317 -12.40 20.20 -13.77
N ASP A 318 -13.53 20.79 -13.35
CA ASP A 318 -13.76 22.24 -13.31
C ASP A 318 -13.09 22.95 -12.12
N GLY A 319 -12.45 22.20 -11.23
CA GLY A 319 -11.77 22.73 -10.05
C GLY A 319 -12.69 23.26 -8.95
N SER A 320 -14.01 23.13 -9.05
CA SER A 320 -14.97 23.73 -8.10
C SER A 320 -15.18 22.90 -6.83
N GLU A 321 -14.92 21.59 -6.87
CA GLU A 321 -15.11 20.68 -5.77
C GLU A 321 -13.88 19.81 -5.52
N CYS A 322 -13.68 19.44 -4.26
CA CYS A 322 -12.69 18.47 -3.83
C CYS A 322 -13.40 17.34 -3.10
N TYR A 323 -13.13 16.12 -3.51
CA TYR A 323 -13.73 14.89 -3.00
C TYR A 323 -12.72 14.16 -2.11
N ILE A 324 -13.15 13.73 -0.92
CA ILE A 324 -12.32 12.94 -0.01
C ILE A 324 -13.09 11.69 0.40
N TYR A 325 -12.49 10.52 0.19
CA TYR A 325 -13.06 9.24 0.57
C TYR A 325 -12.54 8.79 1.94
N ASN A 326 -13.45 8.68 2.91
CA ASN A 326 -13.20 8.15 4.25
C ASN A 326 -13.50 6.64 4.23
N ALA A 327 -12.47 5.82 4.09
CA ALA A 327 -12.60 4.41 3.78
C ALA A 327 -13.27 3.60 4.90
N LEU A 328 -13.11 3.99 6.18
CA LEU A 328 -13.73 3.28 7.32
C LEU A 328 -15.02 3.94 7.83
N ASP A 329 -15.48 4.98 7.16
CA ASP A 329 -16.84 5.52 7.28
C ASP A 329 -17.68 5.18 6.06
N PHE A 330 -17.07 4.63 5.01
CA PHE A 330 -17.74 4.26 3.75
C PHE A 330 -18.47 5.46 3.13
N ASP A 331 -17.85 6.64 3.16
CA ASP A 331 -18.45 7.86 2.64
C ASP A 331 -17.47 8.73 1.86
N LEU A 332 -18.04 9.47 0.92
CA LEU A 332 -17.38 10.51 0.14
C LEU A 332 -17.83 11.87 0.66
N VAL A 333 -16.88 12.68 1.16
CA VAL A 333 -17.16 14.06 1.59
C VAL A 333 -16.76 15.01 0.47
N ILE A 334 -17.60 16.01 0.24
CA ILE A 334 -17.48 16.99 -0.84
C ILE A 334 -17.21 18.35 -0.22
N TYR A 335 -16.11 18.98 -0.65
CA TYR A 335 -15.69 20.31 -0.22
C TYR A 335 -15.74 21.30 -1.39
N ASP A 336 -16.09 22.52 -1.07
CA ASP A 336 -15.85 23.68 -1.92
C ASP A 336 -14.36 24.00 -1.98
N THR A 337 -13.79 24.22 -3.14
CA THR A 337 -12.32 24.39 -3.29
C THR A 337 -11.83 25.80 -2.95
N GLU A 338 -12.68 26.81 -3.00
CA GLU A 338 -12.33 28.18 -2.63
C GLU A 338 -12.27 28.33 -1.10
N SER A 339 -13.33 27.88 -0.43
CA SER A 339 -13.49 28.02 1.03
C SER A 339 -13.07 26.78 1.83
N PHE A 340 -12.97 25.61 1.20
CA PHE A 340 -12.86 24.31 1.84
C PHE A 340 -13.93 24.06 2.93
N ASN A 341 -15.11 24.63 2.72
CA ASN A 341 -16.28 24.29 3.51
C ASN A 341 -16.95 23.03 2.95
N ARG A 342 -17.43 22.18 3.83
CA ARG A 342 -18.15 20.96 3.43
C ARG A 342 -19.46 21.33 2.73
N ARG A 343 -19.64 20.86 1.50
CA ARG A 343 -20.85 21.00 0.69
C ARG A 343 -21.80 19.82 0.79
N GLY A 344 -21.28 18.64 1.10
CA GLY A 344 -22.09 17.43 1.17
C GLY A 344 -21.30 16.19 1.55
N GLN A 345 -22.04 15.09 1.62
CA GLN A 345 -21.54 13.76 1.92
C GLN A 345 -22.43 12.74 1.23
N VAL A 346 -21.83 11.67 0.72
CA VAL A 346 -22.53 10.55 0.09
C VAL A 346 -22.04 9.25 0.73
N ARG A 347 -22.95 8.45 1.25
CA ARG A 347 -22.67 7.08 1.66
C ARG A 347 -22.40 6.26 0.38
N VAL A 348 -21.22 5.67 0.24
CA VAL A 348 -20.86 4.97 -1.01
C VAL A 348 -21.25 3.49 -0.98
N CYS A 349 -21.18 2.85 0.20
CA CYS A 349 -21.60 1.47 0.41
C CYS A 349 -21.88 1.21 1.90
N GLU A 350 -22.46 0.06 2.23
CA GLU A 350 -22.57 -0.40 3.62
C GLU A 350 -21.30 -1.13 4.04
N SER A 351 -21.01 -1.18 5.34
CA SER A 351 -19.87 -1.93 5.86
C SER A 351 -20.08 -3.45 5.68
N PRO A 352 -19.15 -4.17 5.07
CA PRO A 352 -19.22 -5.63 5.01
C PRO A 352 -18.69 -6.29 6.30
N LEU A 353 -18.05 -5.50 7.17
CA LEU A 353 -17.43 -5.96 8.41
C LEU A 353 -18.45 -5.94 9.54
N SER A 354 -18.34 -6.86 10.47
CA SER A 354 -19.07 -6.77 11.74
C SER A 354 -18.67 -5.49 12.50
N GLU A 355 -19.50 -5.03 13.42
CA GLU A 355 -19.19 -3.87 14.26
C GLU A 355 -17.86 -4.06 15.01
N GLU A 356 -17.62 -5.25 15.54
CA GLU A 356 -16.38 -5.60 16.25
C GLU A 356 -15.15 -5.55 15.31
N GLN A 357 -15.25 -6.12 14.10
CA GLN A 357 -14.17 -6.06 13.11
C GLN A 357 -13.89 -4.63 12.64
N LEU A 358 -14.93 -3.84 12.39
CA LEU A 358 -14.78 -2.45 11.98
C LEU A 358 -14.13 -1.61 13.08
N LEU A 359 -14.54 -1.80 14.34
CA LEU A 359 -13.91 -1.14 15.49
C LEU A 359 -12.44 -1.52 15.58
N GLY A 360 -12.11 -2.81 15.51
CA GLY A 360 -10.73 -3.29 15.52
C GLY A 360 -9.89 -2.70 14.39
N LYS A 361 -10.46 -2.61 13.18
CA LYS A 361 -9.81 -2.00 12.03
C LYS A 361 -9.57 -0.51 12.24
N ARG A 362 -10.53 0.23 12.77
CA ARG A 362 -10.35 1.66 13.11
C ARG A 362 -9.23 1.85 14.12
N LEU A 363 -9.17 1.04 15.19
CA LEU A 363 -8.09 1.07 16.18
C LEU A 363 -6.73 0.75 15.55
N PHE A 364 -6.66 -0.27 14.70
CA PHE A 364 -5.42 -0.68 14.03
C PHE A 364 -4.81 0.44 13.16
N TYR A 365 -5.65 1.22 12.48
CA TYR A 365 -5.19 2.36 11.67
C TYR A 365 -5.00 3.64 12.46
N SER A 366 -5.57 3.75 13.67
CA SER A 366 -5.58 4.99 14.43
C SER A 366 -4.22 5.33 15.03
N ALA A 367 -3.76 6.56 14.79
CA ALA A 367 -2.66 7.20 15.49
C ALA A 367 -3.14 8.21 16.55
N LEU A 368 -4.38 8.06 17.00
CA LEU A 368 -5.02 8.93 18.00
C LEU A 368 -5.10 8.24 19.36
N GLU A 369 -5.32 9.02 20.42
CA GLU A 369 -5.70 8.46 21.71
C GLU A 369 -7.02 7.65 21.60
N PRO A 370 -7.13 6.52 22.32
CA PRO A 370 -6.22 6.01 23.37
C PRO A 370 -5.04 5.16 22.88
N MET A 371 -4.94 4.93 21.56
CA MET A 371 -3.90 4.06 20.97
C MET A 371 -2.51 4.71 21.03
N VAL A 372 -2.40 6.00 20.74
CA VAL A 372 -1.13 6.68 20.54
C VAL A 372 -1.12 8.08 21.16
N GLY A 373 -0.18 8.33 22.08
CA GLY A 373 -0.14 9.59 22.82
C GLY A 373 0.34 10.81 22.02
N ARG A 374 1.12 10.61 20.94
CA ARG A 374 1.74 11.70 20.16
C ARG A 374 1.34 11.74 18.70
N ARG A 375 0.32 11.04 18.30
CA ARG A 375 -0.25 11.06 16.94
C ARG A 375 0.73 10.70 15.81
N TRP A 376 1.74 9.89 16.03
CA TRP A 376 2.85 9.72 15.09
C TRP A 376 2.96 8.33 14.45
N ILE A 377 2.34 7.30 15.00
CA ILE A 377 2.41 5.92 14.56
C ILE A 377 1.05 5.24 14.75
N SER A 378 0.79 4.19 13.98
CA SER A 378 -0.30 3.23 14.21
C SER A 378 0.22 1.83 13.91
N CYS A 379 -0.54 0.77 14.22
CA CYS A 379 -0.19 -0.59 13.81
C CYS A 379 0.00 -0.68 12.29
N ALA A 380 -0.85 0.03 11.52
CA ALA A 380 -0.77 0.10 10.06
C ALA A 380 0.46 0.86 9.52
N SER A 381 1.25 1.53 10.38
CA SER A 381 2.50 2.16 9.95
C SER A 381 3.62 1.14 9.69
N CYS A 382 3.60 0.02 10.43
CA CYS A 382 4.53 -1.10 10.25
C CYS A 382 3.88 -2.27 9.51
N HIS A 383 2.56 -2.47 9.71
CA HIS A 383 1.78 -3.54 9.06
C HIS A 383 0.71 -2.97 8.12
N PRO A 384 1.09 -2.26 7.04
CA PRO A 384 0.14 -1.65 6.12
C PRO A 384 -0.74 -2.73 5.44
N ASP A 385 -2.05 -2.67 5.69
CA ASP A 385 -3.04 -3.64 5.19
C ASP A 385 -2.77 -5.11 5.58
N GLY A 386 -1.95 -5.33 6.62
CA GLY A 386 -1.51 -6.65 7.10
C GLY A 386 -0.16 -7.11 6.54
N ASP A 387 0.40 -6.40 5.56
CA ASP A 387 1.71 -6.66 4.97
C ASP A 387 2.86 -6.07 5.82
N PRO A 388 4.10 -6.54 5.66
CA PRO A 388 5.26 -5.91 6.29
C PRO A 388 5.62 -4.59 5.59
N ASP A 389 6.22 -3.66 6.35
CA ASP A 389 6.75 -2.39 5.83
C ASP A 389 8.14 -2.51 5.18
N GLY A 390 8.68 -3.73 5.09
CA GLY A 390 10.02 -4.00 4.58
C GLY A 390 11.15 -3.48 5.48
N ARG A 391 10.88 -3.23 6.77
CA ARG A 391 11.83 -2.68 7.74
C ARG A 391 12.21 -3.68 8.82
N THR A 392 13.45 -3.54 9.30
CA THR A 392 13.92 -4.19 10.52
C THR A 392 14.07 -3.13 11.60
N TRP A 393 13.31 -3.26 12.67
CA TRP A 393 13.25 -2.33 13.79
C TRP A 393 14.23 -2.74 14.88
N GLN A 394 14.93 -1.76 15.44
CA GLN A 394 15.78 -1.95 16.61
C GLN A 394 14.93 -1.77 17.87
N ASN A 395 14.31 -2.85 18.31
CA ASN A 395 13.47 -2.88 19.49
C ASN A 395 14.31 -3.04 20.80
N PRO A 396 13.72 -2.83 21.98
CA PRO A 396 14.40 -3.06 23.26
C PRO A 396 15.00 -4.46 23.43
N GLU A 397 14.37 -5.46 22.82
CA GLU A 397 14.76 -6.87 22.86
C GLU A 397 15.77 -7.27 21.77
N GLY A 398 15.99 -6.44 20.76
CA GLY A 398 16.88 -6.71 19.63
C GLY A 398 16.28 -6.32 18.29
N LEU A 399 16.90 -6.76 17.20
CA LEU A 399 16.42 -6.50 15.84
C LEU A 399 15.17 -7.35 15.56
N ARG A 400 14.14 -6.70 15.01
CA ARG A 400 12.88 -7.35 14.62
C ARG A 400 12.44 -6.89 13.25
N ASN A 401 12.57 -7.78 12.27
CA ASN A 401 12.01 -7.59 10.95
C ASN A 401 10.48 -7.69 11.03
N THR A 402 9.79 -6.74 10.41
CA THR A 402 8.32 -6.73 10.43
C THR A 402 7.77 -7.96 9.69
N MET A 403 6.94 -8.75 10.39
CA MET A 403 6.29 -9.92 9.82
C MET A 403 4.93 -9.58 9.22
N THR A 404 4.47 -10.39 8.28
CA THR A 404 3.07 -10.34 7.80
C THR A 404 2.10 -10.76 8.90
N LEU A 405 0.88 -10.21 8.88
CA LEU A 405 -0.23 -10.64 9.75
C LEU A 405 -1.11 -11.71 9.08
N PHE A 406 -0.84 -12.06 7.82
CA PHE A 406 -1.64 -13.06 7.13
C PHE A 406 -1.48 -14.43 7.77
N GLY A 407 -2.63 -15.06 8.06
CA GLY A 407 -2.69 -16.38 8.72
C GLY A 407 -2.34 -16.38 10.22
N MET A 408 -2.13 -15.20 10.84
CA MET A 408 -1.71 -15.09 12.24
C MET A 408 -2.63 -15.85 13.21
N ALA A 409 -3.94 -15.89 12.94
CA ALA A 409 -4.90 -16.67 13.73
C ALA A 409 -4.55 -18.16 13.90
N TRP A 410 -3.71 -18.71 13.05
CA TRP A 410 -3.31 -20.12 13.03
C TRP A 410 -1.87 -20.38 13.47
N THR A 411 -1.12 -19.28 13.70
CA THR A 411 0.33 -19.35 13.92
C THR A 411 0.76 -18.65 15.21
N HIS A 412 -0.13 -18.58 16.21
CA HIS A 412 0.26 -18.18 17.56
C HIS A 412 1.26 -19.19 18.15
N PRO A 413 2.19 -18.76 19.03
CA PRO A 413 2.37 -17.42 19.57
C PRO A 413 2.87 -16.43 18.51
N ILE A 414 2.92 -15.14 18.88
CA ILE A 414 3.31 -14.05 17.98
C ILE A 414 4.64 -13.42 18.42
N HIS A 415 5.25 -12.67 17.50
CA HIS A 415 6.63 -12.20 17.53
C HIS A 415 7.67 -13.30 17.27
N TRP A 416 8.85 -12.86 16.79
CA TRP A 416 10.00 -13.73 16.54
C TRP A 416 10.44 -14.54 17.77
N SER A 417 10.25 -14.01 18.97
CA SER A 417 10.69 -14.63 20.23
C SER A 417 9.55 -15.34 20.97
N ALA A 418 8.34 -15.44 20.36
CA ALA A 418 7.15 -16.02 21.01
C ALA A 418 6.85 -15.43 22.39
N ASP A 419 7.15 -14.14 22.59
CA ASP A 419 6.99 -13.44 23.85
C ASP A 419 5.58 -12.89 24.07
N ARG A 420 4.64 -13.22 23.15
CA ARG A 420 3.21 -12.88 23.24
C ARG A 420 2.36 -14.07 22.79
N ASP A 421 1.43 -14.50 23.61
CA ASP A 421 0.53 -15.62 23.28
C ASP A 421 -0.84 -15.15 22.78
N GLU A 422 -1.14 -13.86 22.90
CA GLU A 422 -2.38 -13.23 22.38
C GLU A 422 -2.11 -11.82 21.87
N VAL A 423 -2.99 -11.32 20.97
CA VAL A 423 -2.88 -9.95 20.45
C VAL A 423 -3.11 -8.92 21.56
N GLN A 424 -3.89 -9.24 22.57
CA GLN A 424 -4.18 -8.37 23.71
C GLN A 424 -2.92 -7.97 24.50
N ASP A 425 -1.85 -8.72 24.41
CA ASP A 425 -0.56 -8.36 25.01
C ASP A 425 0.08 -7.10 24.38
N PHE A 426 -0.40 -6.68 23.19
CA PHE A 426 0.00 -5.39 22.61
C PHE A 426 -0.48 -4.18 23.42
N GLU A 427 -1.33 -4.37 24.43
CA GLU A 427 -1.62 -3.32 25.42
C GLU A 427 -0.33 -2.78 26.06
N HIS A 428 0.67 -3.64 26.26
CA HIS A 428 2.00 -3.23 26.73
C HIS A 428 2.72 -2.32 25.71
N THR A 429 2.55 -2.58 24.42
CA THR A 429 3.13 -1.74 23.35
C THR A 429 2.38 -0.41 23.22
N ILE A 430 1.03 -0.44 23.33
CA ILE A 430 0.18 0.75 23.30
C ILE A 430 0.59 1.72 24.41
N ARG A 431 0.75 1.22 25.65
CA ARG A 431 1.17 2.04 26.80
C ARG A 431 2.68 2.31 26.86
N GLY A 432 3.45 1.49 26.16
CA GLY A 432 4.91 1.50 26.20
C GLY A 432 5.55 2.70 25.47
N PRO A 433 6.89 2.77 25.48
CA PRO A 433 7.62 3.90 24.89
C PRO A 433 7.39 4.10 23.40
N LEU A 434 7.00 3.04 22.66
CA LEU A 434 6.76 3.12 21.23
C LEU A 434 5.49 3.93 20.91
N MET A 435 4.35 3.59 21.51
CA MET A 435 3.08 4.26 21.19
C MET A 435 2.69 5.34 22.19
N GLN A 436 3.03 5.19 23.46
CA GLN A 436 2.79 6.16 24.55
C GLN A 436 1.29 6.52 24.72
N GLY A 437 0.39 5.63 24.33
CA GLY A 437 -1.05 5.80 24.45
C GLY A 437 -1.54 5.57 25.89
N GLN A 438 -2.80 5.91 26.13
CA GLN A 438 -3.44 5.67 27.43
C GLN A 438 -3.77 4.19 27.66
N GLY A 439 -3.86 3.41 26.57
CA GLY A 439 -4.23 2.01 26.57
C GLY A 439 -5.75 1.79 26.51
N LEU A 440 -6.12 0.57 26.26
CA LEU A 440 -7.49 0.13 26.08
C LEU A 440 -8.05 -0.61 27.31
N VAL A 441 -7.19 -1.16 28.17
CA VAL A 441 -7.59 -1.83 29.41
C VAL A 441 -7.69 -0.84 30.56
N ARG A 442 -8.74 -0.90 31.34
CA ARG A 442 -8.84 -0.14 32.59
C ARG A 442 -8.10 -0.84 33.72
N GLY A 443 -7.18 -0.15 34.38
CA GLY A 443 -6.40 -0.68 35.50
C GLY A 443 -5.09 -1.38 35.08
N ALA A 444 -4.65 -2.35 35.88
CA ALA A 444 -3.41 -3.09 35.65
C ALA A 444 -3.56 -4.03 34.45
N VAL A 445 -2.51 -4.18 33.67
CA VAL A 445 -2.41 -5.14 32.56
C VAL A 445 -1.72 -6.40 33.11
N HIS A 446 -2.19 -7.56 32.70
CA HIS A 446 -1.51 -8.81 33.04
C HIS A 446 -0.22 -8.94 32.23
N ASP A 447 0.79 -9.56 32.83
CA ASP A 447 2.06 -9.83 32.15
C ASP A 447 1.84 -10.72 30.92
N SER A 448 2.57 -10.45 29.85
CA SER A 448 2.57 -11.31 28.66
C SER A 448 2.92 -12.74 29.03
N LEU A 449 2.32 -13.71 28.35
CA LEU A 449 2.44 -15.15 28.63
C LEU A 449 1.90 -15.59 30.00
N GLY A 450 1.27 -14.68 30.74
CA GLY A 450 0.67 -14.91 32.06
C GLY A 450 -0.81 -15.24 32.00
N THR A 451 -1.60 -14.58 32.85
CA THR A 451 -3.07 -14.62 32.79
C THR A 451 -3.53 -13.83 31.57
N PRO A 452 -4.45 -14.34 30.74
CA PRO A 452 -4.90 -13.63 29.55
C PRO A 452 -5.43 -12.22 29.80
N ASN A 453 -5.12 -11.29 28.90
CA ASN A 453 -5.71 -9.97 28.80
C ASN A 453 -7.00 -9.97 27.95
N SER A 454 -7.25 -11.03 27.19
CA SER A 454 -8.48 -11.26 26.44
C SER A 454 -9.72 -11.16 27.35
N GLY A 455 -10.79 -10.49 26.86
CA GLY A 455 -12.02 -10.25 27.62
C GLY A 455 -11.98 -9.09 28.59
N ARG A 456 -10.87 -8.37 28.74
CA ARG A 456 -10.71 -7.24 29.66
C ARG A 456 -11.10 -5.87 29.06
N SER A 457 -11.13 -5.80 27.74
CA SER A 457 -11.55 -4.60 27.00
C SER A 457 -12.16 -5.00 25.66
N ALA A 458 -13.37 -4.55 25.39
CA ALA A 458 -14.02 -4.80 24.10
C ALA A 458 -13.22 -4.19 22.93
N ASP A 459 -12.59 -3.04 23.13
CA ASP A 459 -11.76 -2.39 22.11
C ASP A 459 -10.49 -3.22 21.82
N LEU A 460 -9.86 -3.76 22.86
CA LEU A 460 -8.67 -4.60 22.71
C LEU A 460 -9.01 -5.95 22.07
N ASP A 461 -10.15 -6.54 22.40
CA ASP A 461 -10.65 -7.75 21.76
C ASP A 461 -11.02 -7.51 20.30
N ALA A 462 -11.64 -6.36 19.99
CA ALA A 462 -11.92 -5.94 18.61
C ALA A 462 -10.63 -5.79 17.78
N LEU A 463 -9.57 -5.20 18.37
CA LEU A 463 -8.25 -5.13 17.74
C LEU A 463 -7.71 -6.53 17.42
N ALA A 464 -7.87 -7.48 18.34
CA ALA A 464 -7.45 -8.87 18.14
C ALA A 464 -8.24 -9.55 17.02
N VAL A 465 -9.56 -9.40 17.02
CA VAL A 465 -10.44 -9.94 15.95
C VAL A 465 -10.00 -9.42 14.58
N TYR A 466 -9.73 -8.12 14.45
CA TYR A 466 -9.25 -7.56 13.18
C TYR A 466 -7.86 -8.09 12.81
N SER A 467 -6.91 -8.06 13.74
CA SER A 467 -5.53 -8.51 13.48
C SER A 467 -5.47 -9.98 13.06
N ASN A 468 -6.29 -10.85 13.68
CA ASN A 468 -6.42 -12.26 13.34
C ASN A 468 -7.25 -12.54 12.08
N SER A 469 -7.90 -11.54 11.48
CA SER A 469 -8.77 -11.73 10.30
C SER A 469 -8.03 -11.79 8.97
N HIS A 470 -6.73 -11.50 8.92
CA HIS A 470 -5.96 -11.44 7.69
C HIS A 470 -5.72 -12.85 7.11
N LYS A 471 -6.04 -13.01 5.81
CA LYS A 471 -5.94 -14.29 5.09
C LYS A 471 -4.92 -14.20 3.97
N PHE A 472 -4.24 -15.30 3.71
CA PHE A 472 -3.38 -15.44 2.54
C PHE A 472 -4.20 -15.49 1.25
N THR A 473 -3.58 -15.02 0.17
CA THR A 473 -3.96 -15.32 -1.22
C THR A 473 -3.05 -16.42 -1.76
N LEU A 474 -3.49 -17.16 -2.78
CA LEU A 474 -2.64 -18.15 -3.44
C LEU A 474 -1.47 -17.46 -4.13
N SER A 475 -0.31 -18.14 -4.14
CA SER A 475 0.85 -17.61 -4.84
C SER A 475 0.64 -17.59 -6.35
N PRO A 476 0.98 -16.50 -7.07
CA PRO A 476 0.91 -16.45 -8.52
C PRO A 476 1.84 -17.47 -9.19
N HIS A 477 2.92 -17.90 -8.49
CA HIS A 477 3.83 -18.94 -8.96
C HIS A 477 3.24 -20.35 -8.92
N ALA A 478 2.04 -20.52 -8.35
CA ALA A 478 1.34 -21.80 -8.27
C ALA A 478 -0.06 -21.78 -8.88
N ARG A 479 -0.45 -20.69 -9.58
CA ARG A 479 -1.80 -20.52 -10.14
C ARG A 479 -2.18 -21.67 -11.08
N ASP A 480 -1.25 -22.15 -11.88
CA ASP A 480 -1.43 -23.29 -12.78
C ASP A 480 -0.86 -24.61 -12.20
N GLY A 481 -0.70 -24.67 -10.88
CA GLY A 481 -0.01 -25.76 -10.18
C GLY A 481 1.49 -25.53 -10.03
N LEU A 482 2.16 -26.43 -9.32
CA LEU A 482 3.60 -26.34 -9.11
C LEU A 482 4.37 -26.59 -10.40
N SER A 483 5.31 -25.70 -10.75
CA SER A 483 6.25 -25.93 -11.86
C SER A 483 7.12 -27.16 -11.58
N ALA A 484 7.75 -27.73 -12.61
CA ALA A 484 8.68 -28.87 -12.45
C ALA A 484 9.82 -28.56 -11.47
N ALA A 485 10.35 -27.32 -11.48
CA ALA A 485 11.36 -26.86 -10.54
C ALA A 485 10.81 -26.80 -9.09
N ALA A 486 9.60 -26.23 -8.92
CA ALA A 486 8.94 -26.18 -7.62
C ALA A 486 8.59 -27.59 -7.07
N GLN A 487 8.27 -28.55 -7.94
CA GLN A 487 8.05 -29.94 -7.53
C GLN A 487 9.33 -30.59 -7.00
N ARG A 488 10.47 -30.45 -7.71
CA ARG A 488 11.78 -30.91 -7.20
C ARG A 488 12.17 -30.19 -5.91
N GLY A 489 11.90 -28.88 -5.82
CA GLY A 489 12.11 -28.10 -4.62
C GLY A 489 11.26 -28.60 -3.44
N ARG A 490 10.02 -29.02 -3.68
CA ARG A 490 9.14 -29.63 -2.68
C ARG A 490 9.70 -30.96 -2.15
N GLU A 491 10.23 -31.80 -3.05
CA GLU A 491 10.87 -33.06 -2.66
C GLU A 491 12.10 -32.80 -1.78
N LEU A 492 12.95 -31.85 -2.16
CA LEU A 492 14.08 -31.42 -1.33
C LEU A 492 13.62 -30.88 0.02
N PHE A 493 12.62 -30.01 0.04
CA PHE A 493 12.08 -29.41 1.27
C PHE A 493 11.54 -30.47 2.26
N GLN A 494 10.90 -31.51 1.75
CA GLN A 494 10.35 -32.61 2.53
C GLN A 494 11.37 -33.71 2.88
N SER A 495 12.57 -33.65 2.31
CA SER A 495 13.62 -34.64 2.52
C SER A 495 14.14 -34.61 3.97
N ALA A 496 14.39 -35.77 4.54
CA ALA A 496 15.09 -35.91 5.83
C ALA A 496 16.56 -35.41 5.76
N GLU A 497 17.12 -35.29 4.57
CA GLU A 497 18.49 -34.79 4.37
C GLU A 497 18.56 -33.28 4.59
N THR A 498 17.58 -32.50 4.10
CA THR A 498 17.56 -31.03 4.24
C THR A 498 16.94 -30.58 5.57
N ARG A 499 16.03 -31.37 6.15
CA ARG A 499 15.37 -31.12 7.43
C ARG A 499 14.48 -29.88 7.51
N CYS A 500 14.11 -29.27 6.37
CA CYS A 500 13.29 -28.05 6.36
C CYS A 500 11.90 -28.30 7.00
N ALA A 501 11.27 -29.44 6.66
CA ALA A 501 9.94 -29.79 7.14
C ALA A 501 9.87 -30.19 8.63
N GLU A 502 11.01 -30.28 9.35
CA GLU A 502 11.00 -30.54 10.79
C GLU A 502 10.41 -29.36 11.58
N CYS A 503 10.67 -28.13 11.14
CA CYS A 503 10.14 -26.90 11.72
C CYS A 503 9.01 -26.32 10.85
N HIS A 504 9.27 -26.17 9.54
CA HIS A 504 8.30 -25.63 8.60
C HIS A 504 7.29 -26.70 8.12
N SER A 505 6.39 -27.10 9.01
CA SER A 505 5.47 -28.23 8.82
C SER A 505 4.00 -27.80 8.76
N GLY A 506 3.14 -28.73 8.33
CA GLY A 506 1.70 -28.52 8.26
C GLY A 506 1.26 -27.48 7.20
N PRO A 507 -0.03 -27.09 7.20
CA PRO A 507 -0.60 -26.27 6.14
C PRO A 507 -0.12 -24.82 6.12
N PHE A 508 0.41 -24.33 7.23
CA PHE A 508 1.00 -22.98 7.34
C PHE A 508 2.53 -22.99 7.27
N PHE A 509 3.15 -24.13 7.04
CA PHE A 509 4.62 -24.27 6.99
C PHE A 509 5.31 -23.67 8.22
N THR A 510 4.81 -24.04 9.40
CA THR A 510 5.33 -23.68 10.72
C THR A 510 4.95 -24.74 11.76
N ASP A 511 5.79 -24.93 12.75
CA ASP A 511 5.48 -25.74 13.94
C ASP A 511 5.02 -24.88 15.14
N SER A 512 4.85 -23.57 14.92
CA SER A 512 4.26 -22.64 15.88
C SER A 512 2.86 -23.08 16.28
N ARG A 513 2.58 -23.12 17.59
CA ARG A 513 1.29 -23.55 18.17
C ARG A 513 1.01 -22.78 19.45
N PRO A 514 -0.26 -22.47 19.75
CA PRO A 514 -0.62 -21.72 20.97
C PRO A 514 -0.43 -22.51 22.26
N GLU A 515 -0.22 -23.82 22.18
CA GLU A 515 -0.02 -24.68 23.34
C GLU A 515 1.40 -24.57 23.91
N LYS A 516 1.53 -24.30 25.20
CA LYS A 516 2.82 -24.22 25.90
C LYS A 516 3.35 -25.63 26.25
N PRO A 517 4.68 -25.89 26.26
CA PRO A 517 5.74 -24.91 25.98
C PRO A 517 5.91 -24.64 24.49
N PHE A 518 6.19 -23.36 24.13
CA PHE A 518 6.41 -22.96 22.76
C PHE A 518 7.70 -23.58 22.19
N ARG A 519 7.68 -23.85 20.89
CA ARG A 519 8.84 -24.41 20.18
C ARG A 519 9.67 -23.28 19.60
N LEU A 520 10.89 -23.15 20.10
CA LEU A 520 11.83 -22.15 19.62
C LEU A 520 13.11 -22.82 19.12
N HIS A 521 13.61 -22.36 17.96
CA HIS A 521 14.73 -22.95 17.27
C HIS A 521 15.93 -22.01 17.18
N ASP A 522 17.14 -22.52 17.45
CA ASP A 522 18.40 -21.82 17.15
C ASP A 522 18.82 -22.12 15.71
N VAL A 523 18.55 -21.18 14.83
CA VAL A 523 18.91 -21.26 13.40
C VAL A 523 20.25 -20.58 13.09
N GLY A 524 21.05 -20.25 14.10
CA GLY A 524 22.40 -19.68 13.97
C GLY A 524 22.44 -18.17 13.79
N THR A 525 21.30 -17.52 13.50
CA THR A 525 21.26 -16.08 13.15
C THR A 525 21.23 -15.15 14.37
N GLY A 526 20.95 -15.67 15.57
CA GLY A 526 20.92 -14.87 16.79
C GLY A 526 22.28 -14.25 17.15
N THR A 527 23.39 -14.87 16.74
CA THR A 527 24.74 -14.32 16.96
C THR A 527 25.07 -13.14 16.04
N GLU A 528 24.28 -12.91 15.01
CA GLU A 528 24.42 -11.78 14.10
C GLU A 528 23.75 -10.50 14.59
N ASP A 529 22.94 -10.60 15.65
CA ASP A 529 22.34 -9.45 16.33
C ASP A 529 23.01 -9.25 17.70
N ALA A 530 23.96 -8.33 17.77
CA ALA A 530 24.66 -7.98 19.00
C ALA A 530 23.73 -7.36 20.07
N THR A 531 22.49 -7.03 19.71
CA THR A 531 21.51 -6.40 20.60
C THR A 531 20.43 -7.38 21.09
N GLU A 532 20.45 -8.64 20.63
CA GLU A 532 19.52 -9.69 21.05
C GLU A 532 19.62 -9.98 22.55
N LYS A 533 18.48 -9.87 23.25
CA LYS A 533 18.39 -10.08 24.70
C LYS A 533 17.55 -11.26 25.14
N LEU A 534 16.69 -11.78 24.26
CA LEU A 534 15.81 -12.90 24.59
C LEU A 534 16.42 -14.26 24.24
N GLY A 535 17.64 -14.24 23.71
CA GLY A 535 18.40 -15.44 23.34
C GLY A 535 18.31 -15.78 21.85
N PRO A 536 19.12 -16.77 21.40
CA PRO A 536 19.33 -17.04 19.98
C PRO A 536 18.25 -17.91 19.35
N LYS A 537 17.15 -18.19 20.06
CA LYS A 537 16.07 -19.07 19.61
C LYS A 537 14.85 -18.27 19.21
N TYR A 538 14.29 -18.63 18.07
CA TYR A 538 13.13 -17.95 17.50
C TYR A 538 11.98 -18.93 17.21
N ASP A 539 10.76 -18.42 17.24
CA ASP A 539 9.59 -19.09 16.73
C ASP A 539 9.70 -19.28 15.22
N THR A 540 9.10 -20.33 14.69
CA THR A 540 9.13 -20.64 13.27
C THR A 540 8.08 -19.79 12.53
N PRO A 541 8.46 -18.78 11.72
CA PRO A 541 7.48 -18.02 10.96
C PRO A 541 6.84 -18.88 9.88
N SER A 542 5.58 -18.57 9.52
CA SER A 542 4.95 -19.15 8.34
C SER A 542 5.73 -18.80 7.08
N LEU A 543 5.84 -19.74 6.13
CA LEU A 543 6.45 -19.50 4.83
C LEU A 543 5.44 -19.07 3.76
N LEU A 544 4.15 -18.96 4.10
CA LEU A 544 3.14 -18.57 3.15
C LEU A 544 3.30 -17.10 2.75
N GLY A 545 3.29 -16.83 1.44
CA GLY A 545 3.50 -15.48 0.89
C GLY A 545 4.94 -14.98 1.03
N ILE A 546 5.90 -15.85 1.33
CA ILE A 546 7.30 -15.46 1.58
C ILE A 546 7.96 -14.80 0.36
N TYR A 547 7.47 -15.05 -0.85
CA TYR A 547 8.02 -14.49 -2.09
C TYR A 547 8.01 -12.96 -2.12
N ARG A 548 7.14 -12.30 -1.33
CA ARG A 548 6.96 -10.84 -1.28
C ARG A 548 7.38 -10.20 0.05
N SER A 549 7.91 -10.97 1.00
CA SER A 549 8.19 -10.47 2.37
C SER A 549 9.66 -10.15 2.65
N ALA A 550 10.48 -9.93 1.62
CA ALA A 550 11.86 -9.45 1.80
C ALA A 550 11.90 -8.09 2.56
N PRO A 551 12.95 -7.84 3.39
CA PRO A 551 14.09 -8.70 3.71
C PRO A 551 13.73 -9.83 4.68
N TYR A 552 14.57 -10.88 4.74
CA TYR A 552 14.31 -12.10 5.49
C TYR A 552 15.10 -12.19 6.80
N LEU A 553 14.69 -13.15 7.64
CA LEU A 553 15.20 -13.43 8.99
C LEU A 553 14.82 -12.32 9.99
N HIS A 554 14.93 -12.60 11.30
CA HIS A 554 14.55 -11.68 12.36
C HIS A 554 15.31 -10.34 12.29
N HIS A 555 16.56 -10.37 11.81
CA HIS A 555 17.43 -9.19 11.68
C HIS A 555 17.38 -8.55 10.27
N GLY A 556 16.59 -9.07 9.31
CA GLY A 556 16.41 -8.50 7.98
C GLY A 556 17.66 -8.40 7.10
N LYS A 557 18.70 -9.17 7.35
CA LYS A 557 19.97 -9.06 6.61
C LYS A 557 20.00 -9.83 5.29
N ALA A 558 19.13 -10.85 5.14
CA ALA A 558 19.03 -11.59 3.90
C ALA A 558 18.09 -10.86 2.93
N ALA A 559 18.60 -10.46 1.79
CA ALA A 559 17.83 -9.77 0.76
C ALA A 559 17.03 -10.74 -0.14
N THR A 560 17.48 -11.99 -0.23
CA THR A 560 16.88 -13.02 -1.09
C THR A 560 16.69 -14.33 -0.32
N LEU A 561 15.76 -15.17 -0.80
CA LEU A 561 15.56 -16.53 -0.26
C LEU A 561 16.83 -17.40 -0.45
N GLU A 562 17.56 -17.19 -1.52
CA GLU A 562 18.83 -17.88 -1.76
C GLU A 562 19.86 -17.53 -0.66
N GLU A 563 19.95 -16.24 -0.25
CA GLU A 563 20.84 -15.84 0.84
C GLU A 563 20.45 -16.49 2.18
N VAL A 564 19.15 -16.70 2.44
CA VAL A 564 18.68 -17.44 3.63
C VAL A 564 19.21 -18.89 3.61
N LEU A 565 19.16 -19.56 2.46
CA LEU A 565 19.55 -20.96 2.30
C LEU A 565 21.07 -21.17 2.20
N THR A 566 21.84 -20.10 1.98
CA THR A 566 23.30 -20.19 1.72
C THR A 566 24.10 -19.34 2.70
N ARG A 567 24.18 -18.03 2.46
CA ARG A 567 25.02 -17.09 3.21
C ARG A 567 24.69 -17.02 4.70
N PHE A 568 23.39 -17.06 5.05
CA PHE A 568 22.91 -16.95 6.43
C PHE A 568 22.55 -18.30 7.06
N ASN A 569 22.85 -19.41 6.40
CA ASN A 569 22.70 -20.75 6.97
C ASN A 569 24.05 -21.25 7.52
N HIS A 570 24.46 -20.67 8.66
CA HIS A 570 25.72 -21.03 9.30
C HIS A 570 25.67 -22.44 9.91
N ASP A 571 26.68 -23.26 9.58
CA ASP A 571 26.84 -24.62 10.11
C ASP A 571 25.61 -25.52 9.88
N ASP A 572 24.85 -25.27 8.82
CA ASP A 572 23.60 -26.01 8.53
C ASP A 572 22.58 -25.98 9.67
N LYS A 573 22.53 -24.91 10.47
CA LYS A 573 21.58 -24.77 11.58
C LYS A 573 20.17 -24.42 11.11
N HIS A 574 20.03 -23.75 9.95
CA HIS A 574 18.73 -23.44 9.36
C HIS A 574 18.40 -24.45 8.22
N GLY A 575 18.33 -25.72 8.58
CA GLY A 575 18.25 -26.82 7.61
C GLY A 575 19.62 -27.16 7.02
N LYS A 576 19.75 -28.34 6.42
CA LYS A 576 21.00 -28.79 5.83
C LYS A 576 21.02 -28.52 4.35
N THR A 577 21.69 -27.45 3.93
CA THR A 577 21.73 -27.01 2.53
C THR A 577 23.14 -26.95 1.95
N SER A 578 24.20 -27.08 2.79
CA SER A 578 25.60 -26.97 2.33
C SER A 578 26.03 -28.02 1.31
N HIS A 579 25.33 -29.17 1.27
CA HIS A 579 25.58 -30.24 0.30
C HIS A 579 24.85 -30.09 -1.02
N LEU A 580 23.91 -29.13 -1.11
CA LEU A 580 23.09 -28.90 -2.31
C LEU A 580 23.89 -28.11 -3.35
N ASN A 581 23.72 -28.47 -4.60
CA ASN A 581 24.25 -27.70 -5.70
C ASN A 581 23.39 -26.47 -6.04
N PRO A 582 23.87 -25.50 -6.85
CA PRO A 582 23.12 -24.27 -7.18
C PRO A 582 21.73 -24.53 -7.81
N ASP A 583 21.58 -25.56 -8.63
CA ASP A 583 20.29 -25.89 -9.26
C ASP A 583 19.29 -26.40 -8.22
N GLN A 584 19.72 -27.17 -7.26
CA GLN A 584 18.89 -27.65 -6.15
C GLN A 584 18.46 -26.50 -5.20
N ILE A 585 19.35 -25.54 -4.94
CA ILE A 585 18.99 -24.30 -4.21
C ILE A 585 17.96 -23.51 -5.01
N ALA A 586 18.13 -23.36 -6.32
CA ALA A 586 17.16 -22.69 -7.17
C ALA A 586 15.80 -23.40 -7.17
N ASP A 587 15.76 -24.72 -7.21
CA ASP A 587 14.52 -25.51 -7.11
C ASP A 587 13.81 -25.29 -5.78
N LEU A 588 14.54 -25.27 -4.64
CA LEU A 588 13.99 -24.92 -3.32
C LEU A 588 13.39 -23.51 -3.33
N VAL A 589 14.08 -22.52 -3.89
CA VAL A 589 13.58 -21.14 -4.00
C VAL A 589 12.29 -21.09 -4.83
N GLN A 590 12.20 -21.87 -5.94
CA GLN A 590 10.95 -21.95 -6.71
C GLN A 590 9.80 -22.54 -5.90
N PHE A 591 10.06 -23.56 -5.09
CA PHE A 591 9.03 -24.09 -4.20
C PHE A 591 8.60 -23.07 -3.14
N LEU A 592 9.53 -22.41 -2.47
CA LEU A 592 9.23 -21.38 -1.48
C LEU A 592 8.40 -20.23 -2.08
N LYS A 593 8.71 -19.80 -3.29
CA LYS A 593 7.92 -18.79 -4.02
C LYS A 593 6.50 -19.25 -4.32
N ALA A 594 6.29 -20.55 -4.51
CA ALA A 594 4.97 -21.11 -4.82
C ALA A 594 4.04 -21.25 -3.59
N LEU A 595 4.48 -20.84 -2.40
CA LEU A 595 3.66 -20.93 -1.16
C LEU A 595 2.79 -19.69 -0.96
N PRO A 596 1.47 -19.84 -0.66
CA PRO A 596 0.70 -21.08 -0.68
C PRO A 596 0.30 -21.52 -2.10
N PHE A 597 0.41 -22.78 -2.39
CA PHE A 597 -0.08 -23.37 -3.65
C PHE A 597 -1.50 -23.95 -3.53
N GLU A 598 -2.05 -23.97 -2.33
CA GLU A 598 -3.43 -24.37 -2.00
C GLU A 598 -3.92 -23.62 -0.76
N GLU A 599 -5.22 -23.50 -0.60
CA GLU A 599 -5.82 -22.84 0.56
C GLU A 599 -5.46 -23.59 1.86
N PRO A 600 -4.79 -22.94 2.85
CA PRO A 600 -4.28 -23.64 4.02
C PRO A 600 -5.35 -23.99 5.07
N GLU A 601 -6.44 -23.20 5.17
CA GLU A 601 -7.45 -23.35 6.23
C GLU A 601 -8.20 -24.70 6.21
N PRO A 602 -8.60 -25.28 5.06
CA PRO A 602 -9.26 -26.58 5.04
C PRO A 602 -8.37 -27.69 5.62
N ALA A 603 -7.07 -27.69 5.28
CA ALA A 603 -6.10 -28.64 5.81
C ALA A 603 -5.84 -28.42 7.31
N ALA A 604 -5.79 -27.17 7.78
CA ALA A 604 -5.66 -26.83 9.19
C ALA A 604 -6.84 -27.35 10.02
N LYS A 605 -8.07 -27.16 9.55
CA LYS A 605 -9.29 -27.69 10.18
C LYS A 605 -9.28 -29.21 10.23
N SER A 606 -8.87 -29.87 9.15
CA SER A 606 -8.74 -31.34 9.08
C SER A 606 -7.69 -31.86 10.05
N ALA A 607 -6.58 -31.14 10.21
CA ALA A 607 -5.52 -31.44 11.18
C ALA A 607 -5.88 -31.03 12.62
N LYS A 608 -7.07 -30.46 12.85
CA LYS A 608 -7.56 -29.96 14.15
C LYS A 608 -6.59 -28.96 14.80
N LEU A 609 -5.99 -28.09 14.01
CA LEU A 609 -5.17 -27.00 14.53
C LEU A 609 -6.06 -25.99 15.25
N THR A 610 -5.53 -25.42 16.32
CA THR A 610 -6.20 -24.38 17.09
C THR A 610 -6.17 -23.07 16.32
N LYS A 611 -7.34 -22.48 16.10
CA LYS A 611 -7.48 -21.12 15.55
C LYS A 611 -7.75 -20.15 16.69
N VAL A 612 -6.94 -19.11 16.79
CA VAL A 612 -7.13 -18.01 17.74
C VAL A 612 -7.90 -16.91 17.03
N GLU A 613 -9.12 -16.61 17.49
CA GLU A 613 -9.95 -15.58 16.86
C GLU A 613 -9.91 -14.24 17.63
N LYS A 614 -9.68 -14.31 18.94
CA LYS A 614 -9.56 -13.17 19.86
C LYS A 614 -8.28 -13.23 20.67
#